data_0f5ab9f1cd0d5d7ff0eefe0d8a26f2ba
#
_entry.id   0f5ab9f1cd0d5d7ff0eefe0d8a26f2ba
#
_cell.length_a   1.000
_cell.length_b   1.000
_cell.length_c   1.000
_cell.angle_alpha   90.00
_cell.angle_beta   90.00
_cell.angle_gamma   90.00
#
_symmetry.space_group_name_H-M   'P 1'
#
loop_
_entity.id
_entity.type
_entity.pdbx_description
1 polymer ?
#
loop_
_entity_poly.entity_id
_entity_poly.type
_entity_poly.pdbx_seq_one_letter_code
_entity_poly.pdbx_strand_id
1 'polypeptide(L)'
;MKGKHEMTKFNLKTIQQTPSDIDKSIVLIGMPGIANVGKLCISSLIDALSATKVAEVFCSDFPPQVLVEPDGLLYVPRTTIYHSRLEDGGTKDLFFITGDYQPTTSIGVYEFADYLAKKCAEEFKAELVIATAAFVRDNLTEVPHVFISSTSQETLELFIEADKTELFKNGTVTGANGIIPAMAAALYDIAGVCCLGETAPVLQSDPRAARAIIEVLNQTLHISSDVTKLTPFLDELIKEIEPVFREAKNQLDMDKMRDQTRDQPYIS
;
A
#
# COMPACT_ATOMS: atom_id res chain seq x y z
N MET A 1 24.47 -21.78 -26.16
CA MET A 1 25.23 -20.64 -25.58
C MET A 1 24.41 -20.10 -24.42
N LYS A 2 24.82 -20.30 -23.15
CA LYS A 2 24.18 -19.65 -22.00
C LYS A 2 24.62 -18.20 -22.05
N GLY A 3 23.69 -17.27 -22.36
CA GLY A 3 23.96 -15.83 -22.30
C GLY A 3 24.49 -15.46 -20.92
N LYS A 4 25.53 -14.64 -20.86
CA LYS A 4 25.98 -14.00 -19.63
C LYS A 4 24.80 -13.20 -19.10
N HIS A 5 24.25 -13.62 -17.96
CA HIS A 5 23.28 -12.84 -17.21
C HIS A 5 24.07 -11.70 -16.55
N GLU A 6 24.11 -10.54 -17.18
CA GLU A 6 24.59 -9.33 -16.51
C GLU A 6 23.52 -8.92 -15.47
N MET A 7 23.90 -8.81 -14.22
CA MET A 7 23.01 -8.25 -13.18
C MET A 7 22.72 -6.79 -13.52
N THR A 8 21.53 -6.54 -14.06
CA THR A 8 20.97 -5.19 -14.13
C THR A 8 20.42 -4.80 -12.76
N LYS A 9 20.22 -3.50 -12.49
CA LYS A 9 19.69 -3.03 -11.19
C LYS A 9 18.32 -3.62 -10.89
N PHE A 10 17.50 -3.83 -11.94
CA PHE A 10 16.19 -4.48 -11.86
C PHE A 10 16.14 -5.65 -12.81
N ASN A 11 15.76 -6.80 -12.29
CA ASN A 11 15.58 -8.01 -13.08
C ASN A 11 14.11 -8.45 -12.97
N LEU A 12 13.41 -8.47 -14.10
CA LEU A 12 12.05 -8.96 -14.21
C LEU A 12 12.05 -10.45 -14.53
N LYS A 13 11.29 -11.21 -13.76
CA LYS A 13 10.94 -12.60 -14.08
C LYS A 13 9.45 -12.66 -14.37
N THR A 14 9.09 -12.83 -15.63
CA THR A 14 7.70 -13.07 -16.03
C THR A 14 7.30 -14.48 -15.59
N ILE A 15 6.18 -14.58 -14.92
CA ILE A 15 5.56 -15.83 -14.45
C ILE A 15 4.45 -16.24 -15.39
N GLN A 16 3.58 -15.29 -15.73
CA GLN A 16 2.46 -15.47 -16.64
C GLN A 16 2.33 -14.23 -17.51
N GLN A 17 1.96 -14.42 -18.77
CA GLN A 17 1.67 -13.28 -19.64
C GLN A 17 0.39 -12.58 -19.19
N THR A 18 0.44 -11.26 -19.16
CA THR A 18 -0.75 -10.42 -19.00
C THR A 18 -1.63 -10.53 -20.24
N PRO A 19 -2.96 -10.38 -20.11
CA PRO A 19 -3.84 -10.34 -21.27
C PRO A 19 -3.39 -9.26 -22.26
N SER A 20 -3.41 -9.60 -23.55
CA SER A 20 -2.98 -8.66 -24.63
C SER A 20 -4.05 -7.62 -25.00
N ASP A 21 -5.25 -7.79 -24.50
CA ASP A 21 -6.45 -6.98 -24.77
C ASP A 21 -6.71 -5.91 -23.69
N ILE A 22 -5.73 -5.64 -22.80
CA ILE A 22 -5.82 -4.55 -21.83
C ILE A 22 -5.79 -3.23 -22.58
N ASP A 23 -6.84 -2.45 -22.45
CA ASP A 23 -6.93 -1.08 -22.96
C ASP A 23 -6.54 -0.08 -21.87
N LYS A 24 -7.13 -0.23 -20.68
CA LYS A 24 -6.89 0.60 -19.51
C LYS A 24 -6.87 -0.23 -18.24
N SER A 25 -6.05 0.18 -17.28
CA SER A 25 -5.98 -0.49 -15.98
C SER A 25 -5.85 0.48 -14.82
N ILE A 26 -6.07 -0.03 -13.62
CA ILE A 26 -5.76 0.65 -12.36
C ILE A 26 -4.67 -0.16 -11.68
N VAL A 27 -3.61 0.52 -11.24
CA VAL A 27 -2.51 -0.12 -10.49
C VAL A 27 -2.57 0.27 -9.02
N LEU A 28 -2.69 -0.73 -8.15
CA LEU A 28 -2.71 -0.57 -6.70
C LEU A 28 -1.38 -1.05 -6.11
N ILE A 29 -0.73 -0.20 -5.32
CA ILE A 29 0.60 -0.44 -4.79
C ILE A 29 0.59 -0.36 -3.27
N GLY A 30 1.17 -1.37 -2.61
CA GLY A 30 1.37 -1.38 -1.17
C GLY A 30 2.65 -2.11 -0.81
N MET A 31 3.75 -1.38 -0.72
CA MET A 31 5.03 -1.90 -0.25
C MET A 31 5.09 -1.91 1.28
N PRO A 32 5.90 -2.80 1.89
CA PRO A 32 6.12 -2.78 3.33
C PRO A 32 6.53 -1.39 3.82
N GLY A 33 5.94 -0.97 4.92
CA GLY A 33 6.18 0.34 5.53
C GLY A 33 5.64 0.37 6.96
N ILE A 34 5.32 1.56 7.45
CA ILE A 34 4.83 1.76 8.81
C ILE A 34 3.59 0.89 9.07
N ALA A 35 3.63 0.13 10.16
CA ALA A 35 2.57 -0.80 10.58
C ALA A 35 2.08 -1.75 9.47
N ASN A 36 2.89 -1.99 8.43
CA ASN A 36 2.56 -2.81 7.26
C ASN A 36 1.23 -2.47 6.57
N VAL A 37 0.65 -1.31 6.84
CA VAL A 37 -0.71 -0.94 6.37
C VAL A 37 -0.87 -1.12 4.87
N GLY A 38 0.06 -0.57 4.06
CA GLY A 38 -0.02 -0.69 2.60
C GLY A 38 0.06 -2.14 2.12
N LYS A 39 1.03 -2.92 2.65
CA LYS A 39 1.19 -4.34 2.29
C LYS A 39 -0.04 -5.16 2.68
N LEU A 40 -0.59 -4.97 3.87
CA LEU A 40 -1.80 -5.65 4.33
C LEU A 40 -2.99 -5.35 3.44
N CYS A 41 -3.19 -4.08 3.08
CA CYS A 41 -4.25 -3.66 2.17
C CYS A 41 -4.16 -4.40 0.83
N ILE A 42 -3.01 -4.35 0.17
CA ILE A 42 -2.82 -4.97 -1.14
C ILE A 42 -2.89 -6.50 -1.07
N SER A 43 -2.29 -7.12 -0.04
CA SER A 43 -2.37 -8.57 0.16
C SER A 43 -3.82 -9.06 0.34
N SER A 44 -4.63 -8.33 1.12
CA SER A 44 -6.04 -8.67 1.30
C SER A 44 -6.84 -8.60 -0.01
N LEU A 45 -6.59 -7.57 -0.84
CA LEU A 45 -7.24 -7.47 -2.16
C LEU A 45 -6.79 -8.56 -3.12
N ILE A 46 -5.50 -8.94 -3.12
CA ILE A 46 -4.97 -10.06 -3.91
C ILE A 46 -5.72 -11.35 -3.58
N ASP A 47 -5.82 -11.66 -2.30
CA ASP A 47 -6.49 -12.89 -1.82
C ASP A 47 -7.99 -12.86 -2.14
N ALA A 48 -8.67 -11.77 -1.80
CA ALA A 48 -10.11 -11.61 -1.99
C ALA A 48 -10.54 -11.71 -3.46
N LEU A 49 -9.73 -11.16 -4.36
CA LEU A 49 -10.00 -11.14 -5.80
C LEU A 49 -9.34 -12.32 -6.54
N SER A 50 -8.69 -13.23 -5.82
CA SER A 50 -7.94 -14.36 -6.39
C SER A 50 -7.00 -13.91 -7.52
N ALA A 51 -6.31 -12.78 -7.30
CA ALA A 51 -5.46 -12.17 -8.31
C ALA A 51 -4.27 -13.09 -8.66
N THR A 52 -4.00 -13.25 -9.94
CA THR A 52 -2.98 -14.16 -10.46
C THR A 52 -1.62 -13.49 -10.48
N LYS A 53 -0.58 -14.15 -9.97
CA LYS A 53 0.80 -13.69 -10.05
C LYS A 53 1.28 -13.65 -11.50
N VAL A 54 1.69 -12.47 -11.98
CA VAL A 54 2.15 -12.30 -13.37
C VAL A 54 3.66 -12.07 -13.47
N ALA A 55 4.28 -11.42 -12.48
CA ALA A 55 5.72 -11.18 -12.51
C ALA A 55 6.35 -11.03 -11.13
N GLU A 56 7.67 -11.21 -11.09
CA GLU A 56 8.53 -10.90 -9.95
C GLU A 56 9.63 -9.93 -10.39
N VAL A 57 9.89 -8.90 -9.59
CA VAL A 57 10.95 -7.92 -9.80
C VAL A 57 11.98 -8.04 -8.69
N PHE A 58 13.23 -8.29 -9.07
CA PHE A 58 14.37 -8.33 -8.17
C PHE A 58 15.13 -7.02 -8.30
N CYS A 59 15.45 -6.41 -7.17
CA CYS A 59 16.20 -5.15 -7.10
C CYS A 59 17.49 -5.36 -6.31
N SER A 60 18.62 -4.94 -6.88
CA SER A 60 19.92 -5.05 -6.21
C SER A 60 20.07 -4.13 -5.01
N ASP A 61 19.16 -3.19 -4.81
CA ASP A 61 19.12 -2.28 -3.66
C ASP A 61 18.19 -2.77 -2.53
N PHE A 62 17.61 -3.96 -2.65
CA PHE A 62 16.93 -4.60 -1.52
C PHE A 62 17.94 -5.05 -0.46
N PRO A 63 17.53 -5.21 0.82
CA PRO A 63 18.41 -5.70 1.86
C PRO A 63 19.15 -6.99 1.42
N PRO A 64 20.48 -7.09 1.64
CA PRO A 64 21.28 -8.22 1.19
C PRO A 64 21.06 -9.45 2.07
N GLN A 65 19.90 -10.07 1.95
CA GLN A 65 19.49 -11.23 2.74
C GLN A 65 18.61 -12.16 1.92
N VAL A 66 18.40 -13.36 2.40
CA VAL A 66 17.41 -14.30 1.88
C VAL A 66 16.31 -14.49 2.92
N LEU A 67 15.13 -14.79 2.46
CA LEU A 67 14.00 -15.14 3.31
C LEU A 67 13.84 -16.65 3.34
N VAL A 68 13.32 -17.18 4.44
CA VAL A 68 13.07 -18.60 4.65
C VAL A 68 11.59 -18.80 4.86
N GLU A 69 10.97 -19.62 4.02
CA GLU A 69 9.55 -19.98 4.17
C GLU A 69 9.35 -21.01 5.31
N PRO A 70 8.13 -21.20 5.80
CA PRO A 70 7.86 -22.16 6.88
C PRO A 70 8.28 -23.61 6.58
N ASP A 71 8.36 -23.99 5.30
CA ASP A 71 8.85 -25.28 4.82
C ASP A 71 10.38 -25.37 4.73
N GLY A 72 11.11 -24.29 5.04
CA GLY A 72 12.56 -24.19 5.01
C GLY A 72 13.15 -23.81 3.66
N LEU A 73 12.33 -23.50 2.65
CA LEU A 73 12.82 -23.05 1.34
C LEU A 73 13.34 -21.61 1.39
N LEU A 74 14.45 -21.37 0.70
CA LEU A 74 15.08 -20.06 0.60
C LEU A 74 14.61 -19.31 -0.66
N TYR A 75 14.35 -18.01 -0.50
CA TYR A 75 14.14 -17.15 -1.65
C TYR A 75 14.74 -15.74 -1.46
N VAL A 76 15.07 -15.11 -2.59
CA VAL A 76 15.59 -13.74 -2.64
C VAL A 76 14.44 -12.77 -2.53
N PRO A 77 14.56 -11.68 -1.72
CA PRO A 77 13.56 -10.63 -1.65
C PRO A 77 13.14 -10.09 -3.03
N ARG A 78 11.85 -9.90 -3.20
CA ARG A 78 11.28 -9.50 -4.48
C ARG A 78 10.06 -8.61 -4.29
N THR A 79 9.75 -7.86 -5.33
CA THR A 79 8.43 -7.26 -5.55
C THR A 79 7.64 -8.20 -6.44
N THR A 80 6.39 -8.44 -6.10
CA THR A 80 5.51 -9.33 -6.87
C THR A 80 4.37 -8.51 -7.47
N ILE A 81 4.06 -8.79 -8.72
CA ILE A 81 3.00 -8.16 -9.48
C ILE A 81 1.91 -9.20 -9.74
N TYR A 82 0.68 -8.83 -9.42
CA TYR A 82 -0.50 -9.65 -9.64
C TYR A 82 -1.48 -8.92 -10.55
N HIS A 83 -2.34 -9.68 -11.22
CA HIS A 83 -3.40 -9.16 -12.08
C HIS A 83 -4.73 -9.84 -11.75
N SER A 84 -5.79 -9.06 -11.77
CA SER A 84 -7.18 -9.55 -11.72
C SER A 84 -8.02 -8.75 -12.70
N ARG A 85 -8.97 -9.41 -13.36
CA ARG A 85 -9.94 -8.78 -14.25
C ARG A 85 -11.32 -8.87 -13.62
N LEU A 86 -11.95 -7.74 -13.38
CA LEU A 86 -13.31 -7.64 -12.90
C LEU A 86 -14.24 -7.46 -14.09
N GLU A 87 -15.32 -8.24 -14.13
CA GLU A 87 -16.32 -8.20 -15.22
C GLU A 87 -17.65 -7.60 -14.74
N ASP A 88 -17.76 -7.27 -13.44
CA ASP A 88 -18.97 -6.70 -12.85
C ASP A 88 -19.12 -5.21 -13.22
N GLY A 89 -20.15 -4.89 -14.00
CA GLY A 89 -20.41 -3.51 -14.45
C GLY A 89 -19.51 -2.99 -15.58
N GLY A 90 -18.75 -3.86 -16.24
CA GLY A 90 -17.75 -3.55 -17.29
C GLY A 90 -16.42 -4.23 -17.03
N THR A 91 -15.60 -4.37 -18.07
CA THR A 91 -14.26 -4.95 -17.89
C THR A 91 -13.33 -3.95 -17.23
N LYS A 92 -12.73 -4.32 -16.09
CA LYS A 92 -11.75 -3.52 -15.37
C LYS A 92 -10.53 -4.36 -15.03
N ASP A 93 -9.38 -3.99 -15.56
CA ASP A 93 -8.11 -4.65 -15.26
C ASP A 93 -7.45 -3.98 -14.04
N LEU A 94 -7.15 -4.77 -13.02
CA LEU A 94 -6.47 -4.34 -11.79
C LEU A 94 -5.10 -5.01 -11.69
N PHE A 95 -4.07 -4.22 -11.51
CA PHE A 95 -2.75 -4.71 -11.12
C PHE A 95 -2.48 -4.40 -9.66
N PHE A 96 -1.91 -5.37 -8.95
CA PHE A 96 -1.51 -5.23 -7.56
C PHE A 96 -0.01 -5.42 -7.46
N ILE A 97 0.67 -4.47 -6.82
CA ILE A 97 2.12 -4.50 -6.63
C ILE A 97 2.41 -4.46 -5.12
N THR A 98 3.06 -5.51 -4.64
CA THR A 98 3.53 -5.60 -3.27
C THR A 98 4.87 -6.33 -3.23
N GLY A 99 5.54 -6.39 -2.09
CA GLY A 99 6.85 -7.03 -2.01
C GLY A 99 7.29 -7.33 -0.59
N ASP A 100 8.52 -7.81 -0.48
CA ASP A 100 9.13 -8.15 0.80
C ASP A 100 9.78 -6.93 1.46
N TYR A 101 10.37 -6.03 0.66
CA TYR A 101 11.07 -4.82 1.10
C TYR A 101 10.91 -3.68 0.11
N GLN A 102 11.23 -2.47 0.56
CA GLN A 102 11.53 -1.33 -0.29
C GLN A 102 13.06 -1.24 -0.50
N PRO A 103 13.55 -0.57 -1.56
CA PRO A 103 14.97 -0.23 -1.68
C PRO A 103 15.49 0.54 -0.46
N THR A 104 16.75 0.31 -0.12
CA THR A 104 17.37 0.83 1.10
C THR A 104 18.00 2.21 0.93
N THR A 105 18.41 2.56 -0.29
CA THR A 105 19.03 3.86 -0.58
C THR A 105 18.03 4.83 -1.23
N SER A 106 18.24 6.13 -1.01
CA SER A 106 17.41 7.16 -1.64
C SER A 106 17.42 7.08 -3.17
N ILE A 107 18.60 6.82 -3.76
CA ILE A 107 18.73 6.62 -5.21
C ILE A 107 17.96 5.37 -5.64
N GLY A 108 18.09 4.27 -4.90
CA GLY A 108 17.37 3.03 -5.17
C GLY A 108 15.86 3.21 -5.14
N VAL A 109 15.33 3.99 -4.20
CA VAL A 109 13.89 4.28 -4.14
C VAL A 109 13.42 5.05 -5.38
N TYR A 110 14.15 6.07 -5.82
CA TYR A 110 13.79 6.83 -7.02
C TYR A 110 13.86 5.98 -8.29
N GLU A 111 14.93 5.21 -8.48
CA GLU A 111 15.09 4.36 -9.66
C GLU A 111 14.08 3.20 -9.67
N PHE A 112 13.72 2.68 -8.49
CA PHE A 112 12.66 1.68 -8.36
C PHE A 112 11.29 2.27 -8.71
N ALA A 113 11.03 3.49 -8.26
CA ALA A 113 9.80 4.19 -8.56
C ALA A 113 9.66 4.50 -10.06
N ASP A 114 10.73 4.97 -10.71
CA ASP A 114 10.75 5.20 -12.16
C ASP A 114 10.53 3.88 -12.92
N TYR A 115 11.24 2.82 -12.52
CA TYR A 115 11.08 1.50 -13.13
C TYR A 115 9.64 1.00 -13.07
N LEU A 116 8.95 1.13 -11.92
CA LEU A 116 7.56 0.71 -11.77
C LEU A 116 6.59 1.66 -12.48
N ALA A 117 6.81 2.97 -12.40
CA ALA A 117 5.99 3.96 -13.12
C ALA A 117 6.03 3.73 -14.63
N LYS A 118 7.21 3.45 -15.19
CA LYS A 118 7.37 3.07 -16.58
C LYS A 118 6.58 1.81 -16.95
N LYS A 119 6.61 0.79 -16.10
CA LYS A 119 5.80 -0.43 -16.32
C LYS A 119 4.31 -0.15 -16.26
N CYS A 120 3.86 0.71 -15.36
CA CYS A 120 2.47 1.15 -15.31
C CYS A 120 2.04 1.77 -16.64
N ALA A 121 2.88 2.62 -17.24
CA ALA A 121 2.60 3.27 -18.51
C ALA A 121 2.64 2.29 -19.70
N GLU A 122 3.76 1.59 -19.87
CA GLU A 122 4.06 0.87 -21.11
C GLU A 122 3.42 -0.53 -21.15
N GLU A 123 3.43 -1.26 -20.02
CA GLU A 123 3.00 -2.65 -19.99
C GLU A 123 1.58 -2.83 -19.44
N PHE A 124 1.21 -2.07 -18.39
CA PHE A 124 -0.09 -2.23 -17.75
C PHE A 124 -1.17 -1.29 -18.29
N LYS A 125 -0.81 -0.28 -19.09
CA LYS A 125 -1.73 0.73 -19.64
C LYS A 125 -2.53 1.42 -18.53
N ALA A 126 -1.85 1.75 -17.44
CA ALA A 126 -2.48 2.36 -16.28
C ALA A 126 -2.99 3.77 -16.60
N GLU A 127 -4.24 4.03 -16.22
CA GLU A 127 -4.80 5.39 -16.19
C GLU A 127 -4.74 6.00 -14.78
N LEU A 128 -4.58 5.15 -13.75
CA LEU A 128 -4.50 5.56 -12.36
C LEU A 128 -3.53 4.67 -11.58
N VAL A 129 -2.64 5.28 -10.80
CA VAL A 129 -1.74 4.60 -9.86
C VAL A 129 -2.13 4.99 -8.44
N ILE A 130 -2.52 4.02 -7.64
CA ILE A 130 -2.96 4.19 -6.25
C ILE A 130 -1.92 3.57 -5.32
N ALA A 131 -1.30 4.38 -4.47
CA ALA A 131 -0.45 3.88 -3.41
C ALA A 131 -1.19 3.84 -2.08
N THR A 132 -1.01 2.76 -1.35
CA THR A 132 -1.55 2.56 0.00
C THR A 132 -0.41 2.58 1.00
N ALA A 133 -0.56 3.33 2.10
CA ALA A 133 0.46 3.47 3.14
C ALA A 133 -0.18 3.86 4.48
N ALA A 134 0.64 4.17 5.47
CA ALA A 134 0.19 4.61 6.78
C ALA A 134 0.41 6.10 6.99
N PHE A 135 -0.48 6.73 7.77
CA PHE A 135 -0.30 8.04 8.37
C PHE A 135 -0.26 7.89 9.89
N VAL A 136 0.88 8.23 10.49
CA VAL A 136 1.07 8.09 11.95
C VAL A 136 0.49 9.30 12.67
N ARG A 137 -0.36 9.05 13.67
CA ARG A 137 -0.86 10.05 14.62
C ARG A 137 -0.60 9.61 16.05
N ASP A 138 -0.44 10.56 16.94
CA ASP A 138 -0.21 10.30 18.38
C ASP A 138 -1.46 9.75 19.09
N ASN A 139 -2.60 9.75 18.43
CA ASN A 139 -3.84 9.21 18.96
C ASN A 139 -4.14 7.86 18.33
N LEU A 140 -4.54 6.90 19.15
CA LEU A 140 -5.02 5.60 18.70
C LEU A 140 -6.54 5.65 18.56
N THR A 141 -7.03 5.79 17.32
CA THR A 141 -8.47 5.80 17.03
C THR A 141 -9.02 4.39 16.88
N GLU A 142 -10.28 4.17 17.26
CA GLU A 142 -10.95 2.87 17.06
C GLU A 142 -11.29 2.64 15.59
N VAL A 143 -11.67 3.71 14.92
CA VAL A 143 -12.02 3.71 13.49
C VAL A 143 -11.04 4.63 12.78
N PRO A 144 -10.02 4.08 12.08
CA PRO A 144 -9.04 4.88 11.37
C PRO A 144 -9.68 5.70 10.25
N HIS A 145 -9.20 6.94 10.07
CA HIS A 145 -9.46 7.75 8.89
C HIS A 145 -8.44 7.46 7.80
N VAL A 146 -8.78 7.79 6.57
CA VAL A 146 -7.88 7.68 5.43
C VAL A 146 -7.55 9.07 4.90
N PHE A 147 -6.27 9.41 4.90
CA PHE A 147 -5.78 10.70 4.41
C PHE A 147 -5.43 10.60 2.93
N ILE A 148 -5.99 11.49 2.12
CA ILE A 148 -5.86 11.46 0.67
C ILE A 148 -4.97 12.60 0.19
N SER A 149 -4.04 12.29 -0.70
CA SER A 149 -3.33 13.26 -1.54
C SER A 149 -3.26 12.74 -2.97
N SER A 150 -3.34 13.62 -3.95
CA SER A 150 -3.37 13.27 -5.36
C SER A 150 -2.53 14.21 -6.22
N THR A 151 -2.16 13.74 -7.39
CA THR A 151 -1.44 14.51 -8.41
C THR A 151 -2.38 15.33 -9.30
N SER A 152 -3.70 15.09 -9.25
CA SER A 152 -4.71 15.87 -9.97
C SER A 152 -5.90 16.22 -9.07
N GLN A 153 -6.53 17.35 -9.35
CA GLN A 153 -7.71 17.81 -8.63
C GLN A 153 -8.90 16.87 -8.85
N GLU A 154 -9.10 16.40 -10.06
CA GLU A 154 -10.18 15.49 -10.43
C GLU A 154 -10.09 14.18 -9.62
N THR A 155 -8.91 13.56 -9.58
CA THR A 155 -8.69 12.33 -8.79
C THR A 155 -8.84 12.60 -7.30
N LEU A 156 -8.40 13.78 -6.81
CA LEU A 156 -8.56 14.15 -5.42
C LEU A 156 -10.04 14.24 -5.01
N GLU A 157 -10.86 14.90 -5.81
CA GLU A 157 -12.29 15.05 -5.60
C GLU A 157 -12.98 13.68 -5.54
N LEU A 158 -12.65 12.80 -6.48
CA LEU A 158 -13.19 11.44 -6.53
C LEU A 158 -12.94 10.65 -5.23
N PHE A 159 -11.74 10.75 -4.65
CA PHE A 159 -11.38 10.00 -3.46
C PHE A 159 -11.85 10.66 -2.15
N ILE A 160 -11.97 11.99 -2.11
CA ILE A 160 -12.36 12.70 -0.90
C ILE A 160 -13.87 12.63 -0.62
N GLU A 161 -14.67 12.23 -1.59
CA GLU A 161 -16.11 11.98 -1.44
C GLU A 161 -16.42 10.70 -0.66
N ALA A 162 -15.46 9.78 -0.54
CA ALA A 162 -15.66 8.56 0.22
C ALA A 162 -15.73 8.84 1.73
N ASP A 163 -16.44 7.97 2.45
CA ASP A 163 -16.60 8.07 3.90
C ASP A 163 -15.25 7.96 4.62
N LYS A 164 -15.10 8.71 5.73
CA LYS A 164 -13.92 8.69 6.61
C LYS A 164 -12.62 9.13 5.91
N THR A 165 -12.73 9.89 4.85
CA THR A 165 -11.57 10.49 4.18
C THR A 165 -11.29 11.89 4.67
N GLU A 166 -10.01 12.26 4.69
CA GLU A 166 -9.53 13.61 4.99
C GLU A 166 -8.43 13.98 4.00
N LEU A 167 -8.30 15.29 3.71
CA LEU A 167 -7.19 15.79 2.90
C LEU A 167 -5.88 15.73 3.69
N PHE A 168 -4.86 15.08 3.13
CA PHE A 168 -3.51 15.17 3.63
C PHE A 168 -2.88 16.49 3.18
N LYS A 169 -2.75 17.44 4.11
CA LYS A 169 -2.27 18.81 3.84
C LYS A 169 -0.90 19.05 4.49
N ASN A 170 -0.05 19.78 3.78
CA ASN A 170 1.22 20.30 4.30
C ASN A 170 2.14 19.21 4.91
N GLY A 171 2.26 18.06 4.23
CA GLY A 171 3.10 16.95 4.66
C GLY A 171 3.94 16.38 3.54
N THR A 172 4.69 15.33 3.88
CA THR A 172 5.49 14.55 2.93
C THR A 172 5.14 13.08 3.05
N VAL A 173 5.01 12.41 1.90
CA VAL A 173 4.88 10.95 1.83
C VAL A 173 6.22 10.40 1.39
N THR A 174 6.87 9.63 2.26
CA THR A 174 8.21 9.09 2.02
C THR A 174 8.18 7.67 1.52
N GLY A 175 9.28 7.21 0.90
CA GLY A 175 9.44 5.86 0.39
C GLY A 175 8.72 5.63 -0.94
N ALA A 176 8.82 4.41 -1.45
CA ALA A 176 8.30 4.03 -2.76
C ALA A 176 6.80 4.25 -2.89
N ASN A 177 6.01 4.01 -1.82
CA ASN A 177 4.57 4.21 -1.82
C ASN A 177 4.15 5.68 -2.11
N GLY A 178 4.98 6.66 -1.71
CA GLY A 178 4.72 8.08 -2.02
C GLY A 178 5.27 8.50 -3.39
N ILE A 179 6.43 7.97 -3.73
CA ILE A 179 7.18 8.43 -4.92
C ILE A 179 6.62 7.84 -6.22
N ILE A 180 6.19 6.57 -6.23
CA ILE A 180 5.70 5.92 -7.46
C ILE A 180 4.51 6.66 -8.10
N PRO A 181 3.40 6.97 -7.41
CA PRO A 181 2.29 7.68 -8.03
C PRO A 181 2.67 9.10 -8.47
N ALA A 182 3.55 9.78 -7.72
CA ALA A 182 4.03 11.10 -8.11
C ALA A 182 4.89 11.06 -9.38
N MET A 183 5.77 10.05 -9.52
CA MET A 183 6.58 9.86 -10.74
C MET A 183 5.74 9.39 -11.94
N ALA A 184 4.73 8.56 -11.70
CA ALA A 184 3.79 8.16 -12.75
C ALA A 184 3.10 9.37 -13.38
N ALA A 185 2.71 10.34 -12.56
CA ALA A 185 2.14 11.58 -13.06
C ALA A 185 3.17 12.49 -13.72
N ALA A 186 4.34 12.68 -13.09
CA ALA A 186 5.34 13.63 -13.57
C ALA A 186 6.03 13.21 -14.88
N LEU A 187 6.20 11.91 -15.11
CA LEU A 187 6.99 11.39 -16.24
C LEU A 187 6.15 10.67 -17.30
N TYR A 188 4.94 10.23 -16.96
CA TYR A 188 4.13 9.36 -17.82
C TYR A 188 2.68 9.81 -17.96
N ASP A 189 2.31 10.99 -17.41
CA ASP A 189 0.95 11.56 -17.47
C ASP A 189 -0.15 10.64 -16.92
N ILE A 190 0.18 9.79 -15.95
CA ILE A 190 -0.76 8.88 -15.29
C ILE A 190 -1.18 9.49 -13.96
N ALA A 191 -2.48 9.64 -13.71
CA ALA A 191 -2.97 10.15 -12.43
C ALA A 191 -2.48 9.29 -11.25
N GLY A 192 -2.06 9.94 -10.17
CA GLY A 192 -1.54 9.30 -8.98
C GLY A 192 -2.28 9.72 -7.72
N VAL A 193 -2.55 8.78 -6.81
CA VAL A 193 -3.14 9.05 -5.51
C VAL A 193 -2.46 8.26 -4.40
N CYS A 194 -2.32 8.85 -3.22
CA CYS A 194 -1.90 8.19 -2.00
C CYS A 194 -3.07 8.11 -1.02
N CYS A 195 -3.43 6.89 -0.61
CA CYS A 195 -4.39 6.60 0.44
C CYS A 195 -3.63 6.18 1.71
N LEU A 196 -3.62 7.04 2.72
CA LEU A 196 -2.83 6.89 3.93
C LEU A 196 -3.74 6.56 5.11
N GLY A 197 -3.75 5.30 5.54
CA GLY A 197 -4.55 4.85 6.69
C GLY A 197 -3.97 5.34 8.01
N GLU A 198 -4.82 5.91 8.85
CA GLU A 198 -4.43 6.40 10.17
C GLU A 198 -3.98 5.24 11.06
N THR A 199 -2.80 5.38 11.67
CA THR A 199 -2.24 4.39 12.61
C THR A 199 -1.49 5.09 13.74
N ALA A 200 -1.09 4.33 14.76
CA ALA A 200 -0.32 4.83 15.89
C ALA A 200 1.11 4.26 15.91
N PRO A 201 2.09 5.00 16.50
CA PRO A 201 3.50 4.60 16.53
C PRO A 201 3.76 3.26 17.23
N VAL A 202 2.88 2.88 18.16
CA VAL A 202 3.02 1.67 18.98
C VAL A 202 2.66 0.37 18.24
N LEU A 203 2.01 0.47 17.08
CA LEU A 203 1.55 -0.69 16.33
C LEU A 203 2.60 -1.12 15.31
N GLN A 204 3.03 -2.38 15.41
CA GLN A 204 3.92 -2.99 14.41
C GLN A 204 3.16 -3.42 13.15
N SER A 205 1.86 -3.69 13.30
CA SER A 205 0.95 -4.06 12.22
C SER A 205 -0.43 -3.49 12.53
N ASP A 206 -1.07 -2.82 11.56
CA ASP A 206 -2.42 -2.27 11.76
C ASP A 206 -3.39 -2.68 10.64
N PRO A 207 -4.02 -3.84 10.77
CA PRO A 207 -5.02 -4.30 9.80
C PRO A 207 -6.30 -3.44 9.78
N ARG A 208 -6.58 -2.65 10.83
CA ARG A 208 -7.74 -1.73 10.87
C ARG A 208 -7.55 -0.57 9.90
N ALA A 209 -6.34 0.01 9.88
CA ALA A 209 -5.97 1.05 8.92
C ALA A 209 -6.00 0.52 7.48
N ALA A 210 -5.51 -0.71 7.26
CA ALA A 210 -5.59 -1.37 5.96
C ALA A 210 -7.05 -1.59 5.52
N ARG A 211 -7.93 -2.03 6.44
CA ARG A 211 -9.36 -2.18 6.18
C ARG A 211 -10.03 -0.87 5.81
N ALA A 212 -9.74 0.21 6.54
CA ALA A 212 -10.28 1.53 6.22
C ALA A 212 -9.91 1.98 4.79
N ILE A 213 -8.67 1.73 4.35
CA ILE A 213 -8.26 2.01 2.97
C ILE A 213 -9.07 1.16 1.98
N ILE A 214 -9.28 -0.14 2.23
CA ILE A 214 -10.08 -1.00 1.35
C ILE A 214 -11.52 -0.51 1.24
N GLU A 215 -12.10 -0.05 2.35
CA GLU A 215 -13.46 0.54 2.35
C GLU A 215 -13.52 1.76 1.42
N VAL A 216 -12.55 2.68 1.51
CA VAL A 216 -12.43 3.84 0.61
C VAL A 216 -12.23 3.42 -0.84
N LEU A 217 -11.29 2.50 -1.10
CA LEU A 217 -11.04 1.97 -2.45
C LEU A 217 -12.29 1.33 -3.05
N ASN A 218 -13.06 0.60 -2.25
CA ASN A 218 -14.28 -0.03 -2.73
C ASN A 218 -15.39 0.98 -3.04
N GLN A 219 -15.57 2.02 -2.19
CA GLN A 219 -16.52 3.09 -2.45
C GLN A 219 -16.19 3.87 -3.73
N THR A 220 -14.90 4.14 -3.97
CA THR A 220 -14.43 4.92 -5.12
C THR A 220 -14.37 4.11 -6.42
N LEU A 221 -13.90 2.88 -6.35
CA LEU A 221 -13.61 2.06 -7.55
C LEU A 221 -14.67 1.00 -7.84
N HIS A 222 -15.61 0.80 -6.92
CA HIS A 222 -16.64 -0.24 -7.05
C HIS A 222 -16.06 -1.63 -7.36
N ILE A 223 -15.08 -2.06 -6.52
CA ILE A 223 -14.37 -3.33 -6.72
C ILE A 223 -15.29 -4.53 -6.44
N SER A 224 -16.19 -4.40 -5.47
CA SER A 224 -17.15 -5.44 -5.07
C SER A 224 -18.46 -4.80 -4.62
N SER A 225 -19.58 -5.46 -4.90
CA SER A 225 -20.89 -5.11 -4.34
C SER A 225 -20.97 -5.31 -2.82
N ASP A 226 -20.04 -6.08 -2.25
CA ASP A 226 -19.98 -6.40 -0.82
C ASP A 226 -18.53 -6.28 -0.32
N VAL A 227 -18.24 -5.18 0.40
CA VAL A 227 -16.91 -4.90 0.94
C VAL A 227 -16.42 -5.97 1.92
N THR A 228 -17.33 -6.68 2.59
CA THR A 228 -16.94 -7.74 3.54
C THR A 228 -16.24 -8.92 2.86
N LYS A 229 -16.42 -9.07 1.55
CA LYS A 229 -15.68 -10.07 0.76
C LYS A 229 -14.24 -9.66 0.46
N LEU A 230 -13.92 -8.39 0.61
CA LEU A 230 -12.57 -7.85 0.37
C LEU A 230 -11.68 -7.87 1.62
N THR A 231 -12.24 -8.12 2.80
CA THR A 231 -11.54 -7.95 4.07
C THR A 231 -11.44 -9.19 4.99
N PRO A 232 -11.78 -10.43 4.57
CA PRO A 232 -11.84 -11.57 5.50
C PRO A 232 -10.52 -11.80 6.25
N PHE A 233 -9.40 -11.71 5.54
CA PHE A 233 -8.06 -11.84 6.12
C PHE A 233 -7.77 -10.75 7.17
N LEU A 234 -8.14 -9.50 6.89
CA LEU A 234 -7.95 -8.39 7.83
C LEU A 234 -8.86 -8.53 9.05
N ASP A 235 -10.07 -9.03 8.88
CA ASP A 235 -11.03 -9.22 9.96
C ASP A 235 -10.54 -10.25 10.98
N GLU A 236 -9.82 -11.28 10.55
CA GLU A 236 -9.15 -12.25 11.43
C GLU A 236 -7.99 -11.59 12.19
N LEU A 237 -7.11 -10.88 11.47
CA LEU A 237 -5.97 -10.17 12.08
C LEU A 237 -6.44 -9.10 13.09
N ILE A 238 -7.54 -8.40 12.83
CA ILE A 238 -8.10 -7.40 13.76
C ILE A 238 -8.49 -8.07 15.08
N LYS A 239 -9.11 -9.24 15.03
CA LYS A 239 -9.48 -10.00 16.24
C LYS A 239 -8.23 -10.41 17.04
N GLU A 240 -7.17 -10.82 16.35
CA GLU A 240 -5.92 -11.24 16.99
C GLU A 240 -5.21 -10.08 17.69
N ILE A 241 -5.20 -8.87 17.10
CA ILE A 241 -4.54 -7.70 17.69
C ILE A 241 -5.39 -6.95 18.71
N GLU A 242 -6.69 -7.23 18.83
CA GLU A 242 -7.61 -6.49 19.71
C GLU A 242 -7.12 -6.37 21.16
N PRO A 243 -6.57 -7.41 21.80
CA PRO A 243 -6.02 -7.31 23.15
C PRO A 243 -4.85 -6.32 23.24
N VAL A 244 -3.92 -6.39 22.27
CA VAL A 244 -2.74 -5.49 22.18
C VAL A 244 -3.18 -4.06 21.93
N PHE A 245 -4.18 -3.87 21.07
CA PHE A 245 -4.75 -2.56 20.78
C PHE A 245 -5.37 -1.93 22.03
N ARG A 246 -6.16 -2.67 22.81
CA ARG A 246 -6.77 -2.18 24.06
C ARG A 246 -5.72 -1.80 25.09
N GLU A 247 -4.67 -2.60 25.22
CA GLU A 247 -3.57 -2.31 26.15
C GLU A 247 -2.81 -1.04 25.74
N ALA A 248 -2.45 -0.92 24.46
CA ALA A 248 -1.78 0.26 23.91
C ALA A 248 -2.62 1.52 24.09
N LYS A 249 -3.94 1.44 23.87
CA LYS A 249 -4.87 2.56 24.07
C LYS A 249 -4.90 3.00 25.53
N ASN A 250 -5.02 2.05 26.46
CA ASN A 250 -5.03 2.34 27.90
C ASN A 250 -3.72 3.01 28.36
N GLN A 251 -2.57 2.57 27.84
CA GLN A 251 -1.28 3.18 28.15
C GLN A 251 -1.19 4.63 27.65
N LEU A 252 -1.59 4.89 26.40
CA LEU A 252 -1.61 6.24 25.83
C LEU A 252 -2.53 7.19 26.60
N ASP A 253 -3.71 6.73 27.02
CA ASP A 253 -4.66 7.52 27.78
C ASP A 253 -4.10 7.84 29.21
N MET A 254 -3.42 6.88 29.84
CA MET A 254 -2.75 7.09 31.14
C MET A 254 -1.59 8.08 31.04
N ASP A 255 -0.79 8.04 29.99
CA ASP A 255 0.33 8.97 29.79
C ASP A 255 -0.19 10.40 29.54
N LYS A 256 -1.25 10.57 28.74
CA LYS A 256 -1.91 11.87 28.58
C LYS A 256 -2.46 12.44 29.89
N MET A 257 -3.05 11.63 30.74
CA MET A 257 -3.53 12.05 32.05
C MET A 257 -2.38 12.49 32.97
N ARG A 258 -1.22 11.80 32.90
CA ARG A 258 -0.02 12.17 33.67
C ARG A 258 0.57 13.50 33.22
N ASP A 259 0.63 13.76 31.92
CA ASP A 259 1.15 15.02 31.39
C ASP A 259 0.24 16.21 31.72
N GLN A 260 -1.08 16.03 31.64
CA GLN A 260 -2.03 17.07 32.08
C GLN A 260 -1.95 17.39 33.57
N THR A 261 -1.58 16.43 34.42
CA THR A 261 -1.37 16.67 35.87
C THR A 261 -0.03 17.32 36.18
N ARG A 262 0.97 17.23 35.31
CA ARG A 262 2.26 17.92 35.47
C ARG A 262 2.21 19.41 35.09
N ASP A 263 1.31 19.81 34.21
CA ASP A 263 1.15 21.21 33.78
C ASP A 263 0.23 22.06 34.68
N GLN A 264 -0.24 21.53 35.82
CA GLN A 264 -0.92 22.36 36.81
C GLN A 264 0.09 23.20 37.59
N PRO A 265 0.05 24.56 37.47
CA PRO A 265 0.94 25.41 38.24
C PRO A 265 0.67 25.20 39.74
N TYR A 266 1.70 24.89 40.51
CA TYR A 266 1.66 24.95 41.96
C TYR A 266 1.29 26.39 42.35
N ILE A 267 0.07 26.60 42.83
CA ILE A 267 -0.31 27.84 43.51
C ILE A 267 0.05 27.63 44.98
N SER A 268 1.14 28.25 45.37
CA SER A 268 1.52 28.42 46.80
C SER A 268 1.04 29.76 47.31
#